data_bb5f7fca0ba9f7e1bbaad2e867d06fe9
#
_entry.id   bb5f7fca0ba9f7e1bbaad2e867d06fe9
#
_cell.length_a   1.000
_cell.length_b   1.000
_cell.length_c   1.000
_cell.angle_alpha   90.00
_cell.angle_beta   90.00
_cell.angle_gamma   90.00
#
_symmetry.space_group_name_H-M   'P 1'
#
loop_
_entity.id
_entity.type
_entity.pdbx_description
1 polymer ?
#
loop_
_entity_poly.entity_id
_entity_poly.type
_entity_poly.pdbx_seq_one_letter_code
_entity_poly.pdbx_strand_id
1 'polypeptide(L)'
;MKILLCLSLFLAAGYASQLNAQSAADSAGIRAAALDYIDGWYTGDGPRMERALHPELAKRIVRSDSLGRYRLDQQSAMTLVTNTRMGGGKDTPVADRREDVRILDIYQNAASARIDASAWVDYLQLAKWRGRWVIVNVLWELRGR
;
A
#
# COMPACT_ATOMS: atom_id res chain seq x y z
N MET A 1 -25.51 43.53 -12.51
CA MET A 1 -25.53 42.14 -12.96
C MET A 1 -24.16 41.59 -13.37
N LYS A 2 -23.09 42.39 -13.50
CA LYS A 2 -21.74 41.94 -13.84
C LYS A 2 -20.85 41.52 -12.61
N ILE A 3 -21.20 41.92 -11.41
CA ILE A 3 -20.43 41.65 -10.20
C ILE A 3 -20.72 40.24 -9.62
N LEU A 4 -21.91 39.70 -9.81
CA LEU A 4 -22.28 38.34 -9.34
C LEU A 4 -21.58 37.21 -10.12
N LEU A 5 -21.20 37.45 -11.39
CA LEU A 5 -20.54 36.42 -12.22
C LEU A 5 -19.09 36.20 -11.83
N CYS A 6 -18.39 37.24 -11.34
CA CYS A 6 -17.00 37.12 -10.90
C CYS A 6 -16.84 36.39 -9.54
N LEU A 7 -17.83 36.54 -8.66
CA LEU A 7 -17.78 35.88 -7.34
C LEU A 7 -17.95 34.36 -7.45
N SER A 8 -18.78 33.88 -8.40
CA SER A 8 -18.97 32.44 -8.62
C SER A 8 -17.77 31.75 -9.25
N LEU A 9 -16.99 32.46 -10.09
CA LEU A 9 -15.76 31.92 -10.67
C LEU A 9 -14.63 31.73 -9.62
N PHE A 10 -14.51 32.67 -8.68
CA PHE A 10 -13.52 32.56 -7.59
C PHE A 10 -13.81 31.43 -6.60
N LEU A 11 -15.08 31.16 -6.29
CA LEU A 11 -15.46 30.02 -5.47
C LEU A 11 -15.14 28.68 -6.17
N ALA A 12 -15.46 28.55 -7.45
CA ALA A 12 -15.21 27.32 -8.21
C ALA A 12 -13.71 26.99 -8.32
N ALA A 13 -12.85 27.99 -8.51
CA ALA A 13 -11.41 27.82 -8.56
C ALA A 13 -10.82 27.38 -7.20
N GLY A 14 -11.38 27.87 -6.07
CA GLY A 14 -10.98 27.48 -4.73
C GLY A 14 -11.29 26.00 -4.43
N TYR A 15 -12.47 25.53 -4.81
CA TYR A 15 -12.84 24.11 -4.64
C TYR A 15 -12.00 23.16 -5.48
N ALA A 16 -11.70 23.49 -6.73
CA ALA A 16 -10.83 22.67 -7.59
C ALA A 16 -9.40 22.56 -7.06
N SER A 17 -8.86 23.64 -6.52
CA SER A 17 -7.52 23.62 -5.89
C SER A 17 -7.48 22.78 -4.63
N GLN A 18 -8.51 22.79 -3.80
CA GLN A 18 -8.60 21.97 -2.59
C GLN A 18 -8.74 20.47 -2.92
N LEU A 19 -9.56 20.12 -3.92
CA LEU A 19 -9.70 18.72 -4.37
C LEU A 19 -8.39 18.16 -4.94
N ASN A 20 -7.66 18.95 -5.71
CA ASN A 20 -6.35 18.54 -6.24
C ASN A 20 -5.31 18.36 -5.12
N ALA A 21 -5.29 19.25 -4.13
CA ALA A 21 -4.39 19.15 -2.98
C ALA A 21 -4.71 17.92 -2.11
N GLN A 22 -5.99 17.61 -1.90
CA GLN A 22 -6.45 16.42 -1.17
C GLN A 22 -6.02 15.16 -1.91
N SER A 23 -6.23 15.07 -3.23
CA SER A 23 -5.82 13.93 -4.06
C SER A 23 -4.29 13.74 -4.05
N ALA A 24 -3.51 14.81 -4.10
CA ALA A 24 -2.05 14.75 -4.02
C ALA A 24 -1.57 14.26 -2.64
N ALA A 25 -2.19 14.74 -1.56
CA ALA A 25 -1.89 14.31 -0.19
C ALA A 25 -2.24 12.83 0.04
N ASP A 26 -3.38 12.37 -0.49
CA ASP A 26 -3.78 10.97 -0.41
C ASP A 26 -2.85 10.06 -1.20
N SER A 27 -2.46 10.46 -2.41
CA SER A 27 -1.47 9.73 -3.21
C SER A 27 -0.12 9.62 -2.51
N ALA A 28 0.34 10.69 -1.87
CA ALA A 28 1.58 10.69 -1.08
C ALA A 28 1.47 9.75 0.14
N GLY A 29 0.34 9.78 0.87
CA GLY A 29 0.10 8.93 2.02
C GLY A 29 0.03 7.44 1.66
N ILE A 30 -0.66 7.10 0.56
CA ILE A 30 -0.74 5.72 0.06
C ILE A 30 0.65 5.22 -0.33
N ARG A 31 1.42 6.02 -1.06
CA ARG A 31 2.79 5.68 -1.47
C ARG A 31 3.70 5.51 -0.26
N ALA A 32 3.60 6.38 0.75
CA ALA A 32 4.37 6.29 1.98
C ALA A 32 4.08 4.99 2.73
N ALA A 33 2.79 4.59 2.88
CA ALA A 33 2.42 3.33 3.51
C ALA A 33 2.96 2.12 2.74
N ALA A 34 2.88 2.13 1.41
CA ALA A 34 3.40 1.06 0.56
C ALA A 34 4.94 0.95 0.65
N LEU A 35 5.65 2.08 0.68
CA LEU A 35 7.10 2.10 0.86
C LEU A 35 7.52 1.67 2.27
N ASP A 36 6.81 2.10 3.32
CA ASP A 36 7.06 1.64 4.69
C ASP A 36 6.91 0.12 4.82
N TYR A 37 5.96 -0.47 4.10
CA TYR A 37 5.77 -1.91 4.06
C TYR A 37 6.92 -2.64 3.35
N ILE A 38 7.28 -2.26 2.12
CA ILE A 38 8.28 -3.01 1.33
C ILE A 38 9.70 -2.77 1.83
N ASP A 39 10.04 -1.54 2.17
CA ASP A 39 11.32 -1.17 2.73
C ASP A 39 11.50 -1.76 4.15
N GLY A 40 10.43 -1.71 4.97
CA GLY A 40 10.43 -2.37 6.27
C GLY A 40 10.81 -3.85 6.15
N TRP A 41 10.24 -4.55 5.16
CA TRP A 41 10.58 -5.94 4.87
C TRP A 41 12.04 -6.12 4.48
N TYR A 42 12.56 -5.34 3.52
CA TYR A 42 13.93 -5.46 3.03
C TYR A 42 15.00 -5.04 4.06
N THR A 43 14.65 -4.15 4.98
CA THR A 43 15.59 -3.68 6.00
C THR A 43 15.46 -4.41 7.34
N GLY A 44 14.41 -5.23 7.51
CA GLY A 44 14.09 -5.88 8.78
C GLY A 44 13.58 -4.89 9.84
N ASP A 45 13.05 -3.73 9.39
CA ASP A 45 12.54 -2.68 10.26
C ASP A 45 11.08 -2.99 10.67
N GLY A 46 10.93 -3.69 11.79
CA GLY A 46 9.62 -4.04 12.34
C GLY A 46 8.74 -2.84 12.66
N PRO A 47 9.22 -1.78 13.31
CA PRO A 47 8.46 -0.54 13.54
C PRO A 47 7.95 0.10 12.25
N ARG A 48 8.76 0.10 11.18
CA ARG A 48 8.36 0.60 9.87
C ARG A 48 7.25 -0.24 9.26
N MET A 49 7.40 -1.58 9.28
CA MET A 49 6.35 -2.51 8.87
C MET A 49 5.05 -2.30 9.66
N GLU A 50 5.13 -2.23 10.99
CA GLU A 50 3.97 -2.02 11.86
C GLU A 50 3.22 -0.72 11.55
N ARG A 51 3.95 0.34 11.24
CA ARG A 51 3.37 1.63 10.87
C ARG A 51 2.58 1.58 9.55
N ALA A 52 2.98 0.73 8.62
CA ALA A 52 2.32 0.57 7.34
C ALA A 52 0.99 -0.19 7.44
N LEU A 53 0.79 -1.02 8.47
CA LEU A 53 -0.27 -2.00 8.55
C LEU A 53 -1.42 -1.58 9.47
N HIS A 54 -2.65 -1.98 9.10
CA HIS A 54 -3.75 -2.04 10.06
C HIS A 54 -3.58 -3.30 10.94
N PRO A 55 -3.89 -3.26 12.24
CA PRO A 55 -3.78 -4.45 13.11
C PRO A 55 -4.54 -5.69 12.61
N GLU A 56 -5.68 -5.49 11.94
CA GLU A 56 -6.51 -6.55 11.37
C GLU A 56 -6.14 -6.90 9.92
N LEU A 57 -4.94 -6.53 9.46
CA LEU A 57 -4.49 -6.89 8.10
C LEU A 57 -4.58 -8.40 7.87
N ALA A 58 -5.00 -8.76 6.66
CA ALA A 58 -4.88 -10.10 6.13
C ALA A 58 -4.03 -10.10 4.85
N LYS A 59 -2.88 -10.78 4.86
CA LYS A 59 -2.05 -11.03 3.68
C LYS A 59 -2.23 -12.47 3.23
N ARG A 60 -2.61 -12.68 1.95
CA ARG A 60 -2.98 -13.99 1.42
C ARG A 60 -2.26 -14.33 0.13
N ILE A 61 -2.00 -15.63 -0.06
CA ILE A 61 -1.52 -16.21 -1.32
C ILE A 61 -2.23 -17.54 -1.57
N VAL A 62 -2.58 -17.81 -2.81
CA VAL A 62 -3.04 -19.14 -3.24
C VAL A 62 -1.83 -19.99 -3.56
N ARG A 63 -1.76 -21.18 -2.97
CA ARG A 63 -0.73 -22.18 -3.28
C ARG A 63 -1.36 -23.45 -3.80
N SER A 64 -0.68 -24.12 -4.72
CA SER A 64 -1.03 -25.46 -5.15
C SER A 64 0.08 -26.44 -4.80
N ASP A 65 -0.29 -27.68 -4.48
CA ASP A 65 0.66 -28.77 -4.29
C ASP A 65 0.90 -29.54 -5.61
N SER A 66 1.79 -30.53 -5.58
CA SER A 66 2.12 -31.37 -6.74
C SER A 66 0.94 -32.22 -7.25
N LEU A 67 -0.12 -32.36 -6.48
CA LEU A 67 -1.36 -33.05 -6.83
C LEU A 67 -2.46 -32.10 -7.34
N GLY A 68 -2.12 -30.80 -7.52
CA GLY A 68 -3.06 -29.79 -7.99
C GLY A 68 -4.11 -29.35 -6.95
N ARG A 69 -3.91 -29.66 -5.67
CA ARG A 69 -4.82 -29.20 -4.60
C ARG A 69 -4.44 -27.79 -4.16
N TYR A 70 -5.44 -26.93 -4.04
CA TYR A 70 -5.26 -25.53 -3.68
C TYR A 70 -5.49 -25.30 -2.19
N ARG A 71 -4.73 -24.36 -1.63
CA ARG A 71 -4.93 -23.80 -0.29
C ARG A 71 -4.71 -22.30 -0.30
N LEU A 72 -5.37 -21.60 0.59
CA LEU A 72 -5.19 -20.18 0.81
C LEU A 72 -4.36 -20.00 2.10
N ASP A 73 -3.10 -19.61 1.95
CA ASP A 73 -2.27 -19.27 3.11
C ASP A 73 -2.54 -17.82 3.50
N GLN A 74 -2.63 -17.56 4.81
CA GLN A 74 -2.87 -16.23 5.34
C GLN A 74 -1.86 -15.88 6.44
N GLN A 75 -1.41 -14.62 6.43
CA GLN A 75 -0.60 -14.02 7.48
C GLN A 75 -1.33 -12.80 8.06
N SER A 76 -1.23 -12.61 9.38
CA SER A 76 -1.71 -11.42 10.07
C SER A 76 -0.67 -10.29 10.07
N ALA A 77 -1.08 -9.08 10.48
CA ALA A 77 -0.16 -7.98 10.71
C ALA A 77 0.95 -8.37 11.70
N MET A 78 0.58 -9.01 12.82
CA MET A 78 1.54 -9.45 13.84
C MET A 78 2.56 -10.45 13.27
N THR A 79 2.12 -11.41 12.46
CA THR A 79 3.01 -12.37 11.79
C THR A 79 4.01 -11.65 10.88
N LEU A 80 3.54 -10.68 10.07
CA LEU A 80 4.42 -9.91 9.20
C LEU A 80 5.44 -9.08 9.96
N VAL A 81 5.02 -8.37 11.01
CA VAL A 81 5.92 -7.58 11.86
C VAL A 81 6.97 -8.47 12.53
N THR A 82 6.56 -9.63 13.06
CA THR A 82 7.48 -10.59 13.69
C THR A 82 8.49 -11.14 12.67
N ASN A 83 8.03 -11.58 11.50
CA ASN A 83 8.91 -12.07 10.44
C ASN A 83 9.89 -10.98 9.95
N THR A 84 9.42 -9.73 9.86
CA THR A 84 10.27 -8.59 9.53
C THR A 84 11.37 -8.40 10.58
N ARG A 85 11.03 -8.42 11.88
CA ARG A 85 12.01 -8.31 12.97
C ARG A 85 13.03 -9.46 12.99
N MET A 86 12.62 -10.66 12.55
CA MET A 86 13.52 -11.82 12.42
C MET A 86 14.41 -11.76 11.17
N GLY A 87 14.37 -10.71 10.41
CA GLY A 87 15.23 -10.49 9.24
C GLY A 87 14.47 -10.18 7.96
N GLY A 88 13.22 -10.65 7.80
CA GLY A 88 12.42 -10.35 6.61
C GLY A 88 13.13 -10.67 5.30
N GLY A 89 13.25 -9.67 4.45
CA GLY A 89 13.94 -9.74 3.16
C GLY A 89 15.38 -9.23 3.17
N LYS A 90 16.04 -9.15 4.34
CA LYS A 90 17.41 -8.58 4.48
C LYS A 90 18.45 -9.28 3.61
N ASP A 91 18.27 -10.58 3.36
CA ASP A 91 19.17 -11.37 2.52
C ASP A 91 19.03 -11.02 1.01
N THR A 92 18.03 -10.25 0.62
CA THR A 92 17.91 -9.74 -0.73
C THR A 92 19.01 -8.69 -0.97
N PRO A 93 19.95 -8.91 -1.92
CA PRO A 93 20.98 -7.92 -2.23
C PRO A 93 20.37 -6.56 -2.56
N VAL A 94 20.98 -5.49 -2.10
CA VAL A 94 20.45 -4.12 -2.33
C VAL A 94 20.21 -3.83 -3.80
N ALA A 95 21.11 -4.30 -4.67
CA ALA A 95 21.01 -4.13 -6.13
C ALA A 95 19.79 -4.85 -6.74
N ASP A 96 19.27 -5.89 -6.07
CA ASP A 96 18.15 -6.70 -6.55
C ASP A 96 16.82 -6.28 -5.93
N ARG A 97 16.81 -5.36 -4.95
CA ARG A 97 15.60 -4.88 -4.30
C ARG A 97 14.77 -4.05 -5.28
N ARG A 98 13.50 -4.42 -5.37
CA ARG A 98 12.51 -3.69 -6.17
C ARG A 98 11.41 -3.20 -5.26
N GLU A 99 11.08 -1.94 -5.43
CA GLU A 99 10.11 -1.21 -4.59
C GLU A 99 9.19 -0.35 -5.48
N ASP A 100 8.85 -0.89 -6.66
CA ASP A 100 8.06 -0.15 -7.64
C ASP A 100 6.59 -0.09 -7.18
N VAL A 101 6.18 1.05 -6.63
CA VAL A 101 4.82 1.30 -6.16
C VAL A 101 4.00 1.98 -7.24
N ARG A 102 2.86 1.37 -7.59
CA ARG A 102 1.85 1.94 -8.48
C ARG A 102 0.51 2.02 -7.78
N ILE A 103 -0.05 3.21 -7.65
CA ILE A 103 -1.43 3.41 -7.21
C ILE A 103 -2.34 3.04 -8.38
N LEU A 104 -3.30 2.17 -8.16
CA LEU A 104 -4.23 1.69 -9.19
C LEU A 104 -5.52 2.49 -9.19
N ASP A 105 -6.04 2.80 -7.99
CA ASP A 105 -7.27 3.57 -7.81
C ASP A 105 -7.34 4.19 -6.41
N ILE A 106 -8.02 5.32 -6.31
CA ILE A 106 -8.33 6.01 -5.05
C ILE A 106 -9.78 6.44 -5.09
N TYR A 107 -10.56 6.01 -4.11
CA TYR A 107 -11.92 6.48 -3.91
C TYR A 107 -12.16 6.82 -2.44
N GLN A 108 -12.29 8.11 -2.12
CA GLN A 108 -12.49 8.62 -0.76
C GLN A 108 -11.45 8.06 0.23
N ASN A 109 -11.87 7.18 1.15
CA ASN A 109 -11.01 6.59 2.19
C ASN A 109 -10.52 5.19 1.84
N ALA A 110 -10.68 4.76 0.60
CA ALA A 110 -10.25 3.46 0.10
C ALA A 110 -9.33 3.62 -1.11
N ALA A 111 -8.30 2.79 -1.19
CA ALA A 111 -7.39 2.78 -2.32
C ALA A 111 -6.89 1.37 -2.63
N SER A 112 -6.49 1.18 -3.89
CA SER A 112 -5.77 0.00 -4.35
C SER A 112 -4.41 0.40 -4.90
N ALA A 113 -3.38 -0.38 -4.57
CA ALA A 113 -2.04 -0.18 -5.08
C ALA A 113 -1.38 -1.52 -5.42
N ARG A 114 -0.33 -1.48 -6.22
CA ARG A 114 0.51 -2.62 -6.55
C ARG A 114 1.95 -2.32 -6.20
N ILE A 115 2.65 -3.31 -5.63
CA ILE A 115 4.10 -3.29 -5.46
C ILE A 115 4.69 -4.40 -6.32
N ASP A 116 5.61 -4.02 -7.19
CA ASP A 116 6.47 -4.96 -7.90
C ASP A 116 7.77 -5.14 -7.08
N ALA A 117 7.79 -6.20 -6.25
CA ALA A 117 8.95 -6.58 -5.46
C ALA A 117 9.92 -7.47 -6.26
N SER A 118 11.07 -7.84 -5.68
CA SER A 118 12.11 -8.63 -6.36
C SER A 118 11.60 -9.99 -6.83
N ALA A 119 10.97 -10.76 -5.93
CA ALA A 119 10.54 -12.14 -6.18
C ALA A 119 9.03 -12.34 -6.24
N TRP A 120 8.24 -11.27 -6.00
CA TRP A 120 6.77 -11.35 -5.96
C TRP A 120 6.11 -10.03 -6.38
N VAL A 121 4.80 -10.07 -6.50
CA VAL A 121 3.92 -8.91 -6.70
C VAL A 121 2.89 -8.90 -5.58
N ASP A 122 2.73 -7.75 -4.92
CA ASP A 122 1.67 -7.51 -3.94
C ASP A 122 0.58 -6.62 -4.55
N TYR A 123 -0.69 -7.01 -4.39
CA TYR A 123 -1.86 -6.17 -4.60
C TYR A 123 -2.39 -5.72 -3.24
N LEU A 124 -2.29 -4.43 -2.97
CA LEU A 124 -2.64 -3.82 -1.70
C LEU A 124 -4.03 -3.21 -1.76
N GLN A 125 -4.80 -3.38 -0.69
CA GLN A 125 -5.96 -2.54 -0.39
C GLN A 125 -5.63 -1.71 0.86
N LEU A 126 -5.81 -0.40 0.74
CA LEU A 126 -5.51 0.56 1.80
C LEU A 126 -6.79 1.29 2.22
N ALA A 127 -6.82 1.66 3.50
CA ALA A 127 -7.86 2.51 4.06
C ALA A 127 -7.25 3.72 4.73
N LYS A 128 -7.95 4.86 4.68
CA LYS A 128 -7.62 6.05 5.47
C LYS A 128 -8.17 5.89 6.88
N TRP A 129 -7.31 5.46 7.80
CA TRP A 129 -7.64 5.15 9.18
C TRP A 129 -7.05 6.19 10.13
N ARG A 130 -7.90 6.88 10.89
CA ARG A 130 -7.49 7.93 11.83
C ARG A 130 -6.56 8.97 11.19
N GLY A 131 -6.92 9.42 9.97
CA GLY A 131 -6.20 10.45 9.22
C GLY A 131 -4.95 9.99 8.47
N ARG A 132 -4.57 8.71 8.51
CA ARG A 132 -3.43 8.16 7.77
C ARG A 132 -3.82 6.95 6.93
N TRP A 133 -3.12 6.72 5.84
CA TRP A 133 -3.29 5.53 5.01
C TRP A 133 -2.57 4.33 5.63
N VAL A 134 -3.28 3.20 5.71
CA VAL A 134 -2.74 1.92 6.19
C VAL A 134 -3.21 0.78 5.30
N ILE A 135 -2.40 -0.27 5.18
CA ILE A 135 -2.73 -1.46 4.40
C ILE A 135 -3.64 -2.36 5.24
N VAL A 136 -4.81 -2.71 4.70
CA VAL A 136 -5.82 -3.55 5.36
C VAL A 136 -5.90 -4.95 4.76
N ASN A 137 -5.47 -5.12 3.50
CA ASN A 137 -5.45 -6.42 2.83
C ASN A 137 -4.33 -6.48 1.79
N VAL A 138 -3.74 -7.66 1.61
CA VAL A 138 -2.75 -7.95 0.57
C VAL A 138 -3.08 -9.29 -0.06
N LEU A 139 -3.26 -9.31 -1.37
CA LEU A 139 -3.20 -10.53 -2.16
C LEU A 139 -1.89 -10.51 -2.94
N TRP A 140 -1.09 -11.56 -2.81
CA TRP A 140 0.23 -11.58 -3.44
C TRP A 140 0.48 -12.87 -4.21
N GLU A 141 1.40 -12.79 -5.15
CA GLU A 141 1.81 -13.92 -5.97
C GLU A 141 3.33 -13.87 -6.22
N LEU A 142 3.97 -15.03 -6.24
CA LEU A 142 5.37 -15.15 -6.63
C LEU A 142 5.54 -14.82 -8.11
N ARG A 143 6.65 -14.18 -8.47
CA ARG A 143 7.01 -14.05 -9.88
C ARG A 143 7.32 -15.44 -10.43
N GLY A 144 6.80 -15.75 -11.61
CA GLY A 144 7.16 -16.95 -12.35
C GLY A 144 8.68 -16.98 -12.58
N ARG A 145 9.26 -18.16 -12.40
CA ARG A 145 10.66 -18.40 -12.78
C ARG A 145 10.78 -18.48 -14.28
#